data_768ebfd3d961c0da659aabc1ea589494
#
_entry.id   768ebfd3d961c0da659aabc1ea589494
#
_cell.length_a   1.000
_cell.length_b   1.000
_cell.length_c   1.000
_cell.angle_alpha   90.00
_cell.angle_beta   90.00
_cell.angle_gamma   90.00
#
_symmetry.space_group_name_H-M   'P 1'
#
loop_
_entity.id
_entity.type
_entity.pdbx_description
1 polymer ?
#
loop_
_entity_poly.entity_id
_entity_poly.type
_entity_poly.pdbx_seq_one_letter_code
_entity_poly.pdbx_strand_id
1 'polypeptide(L)'
;MAVGVKEVYKFKKEDLENRLMLSGDDGMAWLTLGDMTSGLLGGGFIYTNKDSLSVGMVVGLEDIGKANRSVDDMLSAFTSHPRIAPLLKNSQLKEHSAHLVPEGGYKSMPKLGGNGYIIVGDAARMCMNLGYTIRGMDLAIESGMCAADAVNVALRDENMDRVAKLYERQIKDSWLLKDLKRYKNMPKFLATHPRIFNEYPAFVNNLMRDVFTVNGDGAVPMMKKIMRRVGDIGLFTLIHDAWKGVRSL
;
A
#
# COMPACT_ATOMS: atom_id res chain seq x y z
N MET A 1 0.03 -3.82 -12.38
CA MET A 1 0.08 -2.35 -12.32
C MET A 1 -1.13 -1.84 -11.58
N ALA A 2 -0.99 -0.72 -10.89
CA ALA A 2 -2.09 0.01 -10.27
C ALA A 2 -2.03 1.48 -10.71
N VAL A 3 -3.13 2.21 -10.54
CA VAL A 3 -3.18 3.66 -10.62
C VAL A 3 -3.21 4.21 -9.20
N GLY A 4 -2.29 5.11 -8.90
CA GLY A 4 -2.28 5.92 -7.69
C GLY A 4 -2.83 7.30 -8.01
N VAL A 5 -3.80 7.77 -7.23
CA VAL A 5 -4.33 9.13 -7.28
C VAL A 5 -4.23 9.76 -5.89
N LYS A 6 -3.81 11.01 -5.82
CA LYS A 6 -3.68 11.72 -4.55
C LYS A 6 -4.04 13.19 -4.68
N GLU A 7 -4.43 13.75 -3.55
CA GLU A 7 -4.62 15.18 -3.31
C GLU A 7 -3.73 15.62 -2.16
N VAL A 8 -3.18 16.82 -2.26
CA VAL A 8 -2.38 17.44 -1.18
C VAL A 8 -3.12 18.64 -0.62
N TYR A 9 -3.44 18.56 0.66
CA TYR A 9 -4.19 19.56 1.41
C TYR A 9 -3.27 20.33 2.35
N LYS A 10 -3.13 21.65 2.14
CA LYS A 10 -2.32 22.54 2.95
C LYS A 10 -3.07 23.00 4.19
N PHE A 11 -2.36 23.07 5.31
CA PHE A 11 -2.83 23.54 6.61
C PHE A 11 -1.90 24.60 7.20
N LYS A 12 -2.33 25.26 8.26
CA LYS A 12 -1.41 25.82 9.24
C LYS A 12 -0.84 24.66 10.05
N LYS A 13 0.48 24.68 10.30
CA LYS A 13 1.17 23.57 11.01
C LYS A 13 0.49 23.20 12.33
N GLU A 14 0.18 24.22 13.15
CA GLU A 14 -0.48 24.06 14.45
C GLU A 14 -1.86 23.39 14.34
N ASP A 15 -2.66 23.75 13.31
CA ASP A 15 -3.98 23.13 13.09
C ASP A 15 -3.86 21.65 12.74
N LEU A 16 -2.82 21.29 11.97
CA LEU A 16 -2.53 19.91 11.60
C LEU A 16 -2.06 19.09 12.80
N GLU A 17 -1.10 19.62 13.56
CA GLU A 17 -0.57 19.00 14.77
C GLU A 17 -1.67 18.76 15.82
N ASN A 18 -2.47 19.78 16.12
CA ASN A 18 -3.59 19.66 17.05
C ASN A 18 -4.64 18.64 16.60
N ARG A 19 -4.96 18.61 15.30
CA ARG A 19 -5.98 17.70 14.74
C ARG A 19 -5.58 16.24 14.80
N LEU A 20 -4.30 15.96 14.62
CA LEU A 20 -3.74 14.61 14.57
C LEU A 20 -3.00 14.23 15.84
N MET A 21 -2.98 15.12 16.87
CA MET A 21 -2.26 14.92 18.13
C MET A 21 -0.76 14.63 17.90
N LEU A 22 -0.16 15.36 16.97
CA LEU A 22 1.26 15.27 16.65
C LEU A 22 2.03 16.38 17.36
N SER A 23 3.33 16.20 17.58
CA SER A 23 4.22 17.20 18.14
C SER A 23 5.59 17.15 17.51
N GLY A 24 6.21 18.33 17.30
CA GLY A 24 7.56 18.44 16.80
C GLY A 24 7.73 17.90 15.38
N ASP A 25 8.51 16.85 15.24
CA ASP A 25 8.80 16.17 13.96
C ASP A 25 8.03 14.85 13.79
N ASP A 26 7.01 14.60 14.63
CA ASP A 26 6.18 13.43 14.50
C ASP A 26 5.39 13.45 13.18
N GLY A 27 5.21 12.28 12.61
CA GLY A 27 4.42 12.07 11.40
C GLY A 27 3.43 10.93 11.56
N MET A 28 2.41 10.93 10.69
CA MET A 28 1.39 9.89 10.66
C MET A 28 1.25 9.31 9.26
N ALA A 29 1.14 8.00 9.19
CA ALA A 29 0.79 7.28 7.97
C ALA A 29 -0.39 6.34 8.27
N TRP A 30 -1.57 6.64 7.71
CA TRP A 30 -2.74 5.78 7.79
C TRP A 30 -2.93 5.07 6.45
N LEU A 31 -3.15 3.77 6.53
CA LEU A 31 -3.62 2.96 5.42
C LEU A 31 -5.06 2.53 5.70
N THR A 32 -5.88 2.58 4.68
CA THR A 32 -7.30 2.23 4.77
C THR A 32 -7.65 1.17 3.73
N LEU A 33 -8.45 0.20 4.14
CA LEU A 33 -8.98 -0.86 3.27
C LEU A 33 -10.50 -0.89 3.37
N GLY A 34 -11.16 -1.29 2.29
CA GLY A 34 -12.60 -1.47 2.25
C GLY A 34 -13.25 -0.88 1.02
N ASP A 35 -14.48 -0.38 1.17
CA ASP A 35 -15.39 -0.01 0.09
C ASP A 35 -14.90 1.15 -0.81
N MET A 36 -13.90 1.90 -0.39
CA MET A 36 -13.37 3.03 -1.15
C MET A 36 -12.85 2.64 -2.55
N THR A 37 -12.33 1.42 -2.69
CA THR A 37 -11.86 0.88 -3.98
C THR A 37 -12.91 0.03 -4.70
N SER A 38 -14.18 0.09 -4.26
CA SER A 38 -15.29 -0.76 -4.79
C SER A 38 -14.97 -2.26 -4.75
N GLY A 39 -14.19 -2.70 -3.74
CA GLY A 39 -13.79 -4.09 -3.56
C GLY A 39 -12.65 -4.55 -4.47
N LEU A 40 -12.07 -3.66 -5.26
CA LEU A 40 -10.89 -3.95 -6.07
C LEU A 40 -9.63 -3.99 -5.19
N LEU A 41 -8.60 -4.68 -5.69
CA LEU A 41 -7.26 -4.64 -5.09
C LEU A 41 -6.81 -3.19 -4.95
N GLY A 42 -6.44 -2.80 -3.72
CA GLY A 42 -6.01 -1.45 -3.44
C GLY A 42 -6.42 -0.98 -2.05
N GLY A 43 -6.32 0.31 -1.84
CA GLY A 43 -6.68 0.95 -0.57
C GLY A 43 -6.39 2.44 -0.61
N GLY A 44 -6.79 3.13 0.45
CA GLY A 44 -6.51 4.55 0.64
C GLY A 44 -5.33 4.78 1.58
N PHE A 45 -4.78 5.97 1.51
CA PHE A 45 -3.73 6.42 2.41
C PHE A 45 -3.92 7.87 2.81
N ILE A 46 -3.46 8.20 4.01
CA ILE A 46 -3.38 9.57 4.53
C ILE A 46 -2.00 9.71 5.16
N TYR A 47 -1.18 10.59 4.60
CA TYR A 47 0.17 10.86 5.09
C TYR A 47 0.32 12.32 5.49
N THR A 48 0.94 12.54 6.65
CA THR A 48 1.31 13.90 7.07
C THR A 48 2.61 14.33 6.39
N ASN A 49 2.67 15.59 6.03
CA ASN A 49 3.89 16.35 5.75
C ASN A 49 4.01 17.45 6.81
N LYS A 50 5.02 18.31 6.72
CA LYS A 50 5.25 19.37 7.73
C LYS A 50 4.03 20.27 7.97
N ASP A 51 3.28 20.58 6.92
CA ASP A 51 2.14 21.49 6.95
C ASP A 51 1.06 21.13 5.93
N SER A 52 1.00 19.86 5.56
CA SER A 52 -0.02 19.35 4.64
C SER A 52 -0.34 17.89 4.90
N LEU A 53 -1.48 17.44 4.39
CA LEU A 53 -1.86 16.03 4.28
C LEU A 53 -1.84 15.61 2.82
N SER A 54 -1.20 14.49 2.53
CA SER A 54 -1.39 13.77 1.28
C SER A 54 -2.47 12.72 1.50
N VAL A 55 -3.58 12.84 0.81
CA VAL A 55 -4.72 11.91 0.87
C VAL A 55 -4.89 11.30 -0.50
N GLY A 56 -4.91 9.99 -0.58
CA GLY A 56 -5.00 9.33 -1.88
C GLY A 56 -5.42 7.88 -1.76
N MET A 57 -5.41 7.23 -2.92
CA MET A 57 -5.69 5.81 -3.04
C MET A 57 -4.88 5.18 -4.16
N VAL A 58 -4.74 3.88 -4.07
CA VAL A 58 -4.16 3.02 -5.12
C VAL A 58 -5.20 2.00 -5.52
N VAL A 59 -5.41 1.80 -6.81
CA VAL A 59 -6.40 0.85 -7.35
C VAL A 59 -5.74 0.00 -8.42
N GLY A 60 -5.84 -1.33 -8.30
CA GLY A 60 -5.33 -2.27 -9.27
C GLY A 60 -6.02 -2.13 -10.63
N LEU A 61 -5.24 -2.12 -11.71
CA LEU A 61 -5.77 -1.92 -13.07
C LEU A 61 -6.39 -3.17 -13.68
N GLU A 62 -6.04 -4.36 -13.17
CA GLU A 62 -6.47 -5.63 -13.78
C GLU A 62 -8.00 -5.76 -13.86
N ASP A 63 -8.67 -5.30 -12.83
CA ASP A 63 -10.13 -5.42 -12.68
C ASP A 63 -10.85 -4.05 -12.69
N ILE A 64 -10.16 -2.96 -13.03
CA ILE A 64 -10.72 -1.60 -12.92
C ILE A 64 -11.99 -1.40 -13.76
N GLY A 65 -12.09 -2.11 -14.89
CA GLY A 65 -13.30 -2.10 -15.73
C GLY A 65 -14.53 -2.74 -15.09
N LYS A 66 -14.37 -3.45 -13.96
CA LYS A 66 -15.49 -4.00 -13.17
C LYS A 66 -16.07 -2.99 -12.19
N ALA A 67 -15.36 -1.90 -11.94
CA ALA A 67 -15.87 -0.82 -11.09
C ALA A 67 -16.88 0.03 -11.84
N ASN A 68 -18.00 0.35 -11.18
CA ASN A 68 -19.02 1.26 -11.72
C ASN A 68 -18.70 2.72 -11.42
N ARG A 69 -17.44 3.05 -11.14
CA ARG A 69 -16.95 4.40 -10.80
C ARG A 69 -15.58 4.63 -11.40
N SER A 70 -15.30 5.88 -11.75
CA SER A 70 -13.93 6.30 -12.05
C SER A 70 -13.06 6.32 -10.79
N VAL A 71 -11.74 6.34 -10.95
CA VAL A 71 -10.81 6.46 -9.81
C VAL A 71 -10.97 7.81 -9.11
N ASP A 72 -11.26 8.87 -9.85
CA ASP A 72 -11.52 10.19 -9.30
C ASP A 72 -12.82 10.23 -8.47
N ASP A 73 -13.88 9.51 -8.91
CA ASP A 73 -15.11 9.36 -8.12
C ASP A 73 -14.85 8.57 -6.83
N MET A 74 -13.98 7.55 -6.88
CA MET A 74 -13.57 6.80 -5.70
C MET A 74 -12.80 7.71 -4.71
N LEU A 75 -11.86 8.53 -5.19
CA LEU A 75 -11.13 9.48 -4.37
C LEU A 75 -12.07 10.52 -3.76
N SER A 76 -12.98 11.08 -4.56
CA SER A 76 -13.98 12.04 -4.10
C SER A 76 -14.89 11.44 -3.01
N ALA A 77 -15.32 10.20 -3.17
CA ALA A 77 -16.09 9.48 -2.16
C ALA A 77 -15.26 9.24 -0.89
N PHE A 78 -13.98 8.95 -1.02
CA PHE A 78 -13.07 8.76 0.13
C PHE A 78 -12.85 10.07 0.89
N THR A 79 -12.51 11.16 0.20
CA THR A 79 -12.29 12.47 0.84
C THR A 79 -13.57 13.08 1.44
N SER A 80 -14.74 12.77 0.86
CA SER A 80 -16.06 13.18 1.34
C SER A 80 -16.61 12.29 2.46
N HIS A 81 -15.97 11.15 2.75
CA HIS A 81 -16.46 10.22 3.76
C HIS A 81 -16.57 10.90 5.13
N PRO A 82 -17.67 10.68 5.91
CA PRO A 82 -17.92 11.39 7.19
C PRO A 82 -16.81 11.27 8.23
N ARG A 83 -15.92 10.30 8.13
CA ARG A 83 -14.75 10.14 9.00
C ARG A 83 -13.50 10.82 8.47
N ILE A 84 -13.42 11.08 7.17
CA ILE A 84 -12.26 11.69 6.50
C ILE A 84 -12.46 13.18 6.28
N ALA A 85 -13.63 13.60 5.81
CA ALA A 85 -13.95 15.00 5.55
C ALA A 85 -13.63 15.95 6.74
N PRO A 86 -13.89 15.59 8.01
CA PRO A 86 -13.50 16.43 9.15
C PRO A 86 -11.98 16.63 9.27
N LEU A 87 -11.17 15.68 8.83
CA LEU A 87 -9.71 15.80 8.82
C LEU A 87 -9.24 16.85 7.80
N LEU A 88 -10.03 17.07 6.74
CA LEU A 88 -9.71 18.00 5.66
C LEU A 88 -10.33 19.40 5.85
N LYS A 89 -11.15 19.58 6.89
CA LYS A 89 -11.83 20.86 7.16
C LYS A 89 -10.81 22.00 7.36
N ASN A 90 -11.09 23.17 6.76
CA ASN A 90 -10.25 24.37 6.81
C ASN A 90 -8.85 24.18 6.17
N SER A 91 -8.68 23.20 5.31
CA SER A 91 -7.49 23.04 4.47
C SER A 91 -7.68 23.71 3.10
N GLN A 92 -6.61 23.84 2.36
CA GLN A 92 -6.61 24.28 0.98
C GLN A 92 -6.04 23.19 0.07
N LEU A 93 -6.84 22.70 -0.87
CA LEU A 93 -6.35 21.79 -1.90
C LEU A 93 -5.25 22.49 -2.74
N LYS A 94 -4.08 21.89 -2.82
CA LYS A 94 -2.90 22.43 -3.53
C LYS A 94 -2.52 21.62 -4.74
N GLU A 95 -2.71 20.33 -4.70
CA GLU A 95 -2.28 19.41 -5.76
C GLU A 95 -3.30 18.30 -5.92
N HIS A 96 -3.57 17.94 -7.17
CA HIS A 96 -4.23 16.70 -7.55
C HIS A 96 -3.33 16.04 -8.59
N SER A 97 -2.94 14.80 -8.37
CA SER A 97 -2.05 14.07 -9.28
C SER A 97 -2.37 12.58 -9.32
N ALA A 98 -2.14 11.99 -10.48
CA ALA A 98 -2.30 10.56 -10.68
C ALA A 98 -1.15 10.00 -11.52
N HIS A 99 -0.73 8.77 -11.21
CA HIS A 99 0.28 8.05 -11.98
C HIS A 99 0.14 6.54 -11.83
N LEU A 100 0.81 5.82 -12.71
CA LEU A 100 0.86 4.36 -12.65
C LEU A 100 1.97 3.90 -11.72
N VAL A 101 1.68 2.91 -10.88
CA VAL A 101 2.64 2.30 -9.96
C VAL A 101 2.75 0.79 -10.22
N PRO A 102 3.95 0.20 -10.05
CA PRO A 102 4.12 -1.24 -10.18
C PRO A 102 3.56 -1.96 -8.94
N GLU A 103 2.95 -3.13 -9.15
CA GLU A 103 2.39 -3.99 -8.09
C GLU A 103 2.88 -5.44 -8.16
N GLY A 104 3.72 -5.75 -9.13
CA GLY A 104 4.03 -7.15 -9.48
C GLY A 104 5.12 -7.81 -8.64
N GLY A 105 5.93 -7.05 -7.92
CA GLY A 105 7.02 -7.55 -7.09
C GLY A 105 8.05 -8.39 -7.86
N TYR A 106 8.72 -9.30 -7.15
CA TYR A 106 9.83 -10.11 -7.69
C TYR A 106 9.58 -10.76 -9.06
N LYS A 107 8.41 -11.37 -9.25
CA LYS A 107 8.10 -12.11 -10.48
C LYS A 107 7.87 -11.23 -11.71
N SER A 108 7.72 -9.93 -11.51
CA SER A 108 7.48 -8.96 -12.59
C SER A 108 8.73 -8.14 -12.94
N MET A 109 9.84 -8.35 -12.23
CA MET A 109 11.08 -7.62 -12.48
C MET A 109 11.60 -7.87 -13.89
N PRO A 110 11.95 -6.82 -14.65
CA PRO A 110 12.59 -6.96 -15.96
C PRO A 110 14.07 -7.36 -15.79
N LYS A 111 14.77 -7.53 -16.92
CA LYS A 111 16.22 -7.57 -16.92
C LYS A 111 16.75 -6.22 -16.40
N LEU A 112 17.60 -6.26 -15.36
CA LEU A 112 18.01 -5.05 -14.62
C LEU A 112 19.09 -4.22 -15.32
N GLY A 113 19.76 -4.77 -16.32
CA GLY A 113 20.77 -4.03 -17.04
C GLY A 113 21.14 -4.67 -18.37
N GLY A 114 21.82 -3.91 -19.21
CA GLY A 114 22.29 -4.33 -20.52
C GLY A 114 23.41 -3.44 -21.02
N ASN A 115 23.65 -3.47 -22.33
CA ASN A 115 24.68 -2.63 -22.93
C ASN A 115 24.27 -1.15 -22.84
N GLY A 116 24.98 -0.37 -22.01
CA GLY A 116 24.77 1.05 -21.85
C GLY A 116 23.62 1.48 -20.94
N TYR A 117 22.97 0.55 -20.22
CA TYR A 117 21.89 0.89 -19.28
C TYR A 117 21.81 -0.02 -18.07
N ILE A 118 21.27 0.52 -16.97
CA ILE A 118 20.78 -0.20 -15.79
C ILE A 118 19.42 0.41 -15.38
N ILE A 119 18.55 -0.39 -14.74
CA ILE A 119 17.20 -0.01 -14.34
C ILE A 119 17.07 -0.15 -12.83
N VAL A 120 16.56 0.88 -12.15
CA VAL A 120 16.44 0.94 -10.69
C VAL A 120 15.01 1.28 -10.25
N GLY A 121 14.70 1.06 -8.99
CA GLY A 121 13.44 1.48 -8.36
C GLY A 121 12.20 0.96 -9.07
N ASP A 122 11.20 1.79 -9.21
CA ASP A 122 9.90 1.46 -9.81
C ASP A 122 10.00 1.04 -11.27
N ALA A 123 10.94 1.60 -12.04
CA ALA A 123 11.22 1.16 -13.40
C ALA A 123 11.67 -0.31 -13.45
N ALA A 124 12.38 -0.78 -12.41
CA ALA A 124 12.74 -2.18 -12.23
C ALA A 124 11.64 -3.00 -11.54
N ARG A 125 10.47 -2.40 -11.28
CA ARG A 125 9.35 -3.00 -10.54
C ARG A 125 9.71 -3.46 -9.12
N MET A 126 10.64 -2.76 -8.49
CA MET A 126 11.08 -2.99 -7.13
C MET A 126 10.08 -2.36 -6.15
N CYS A 127 8.89 -2.95 -6.10
CA CYS A 127 7.81 -2.59 -5.20
C CYS A 127 7.27 -3.84 -4.52
N MET A 128 6.90 -3.73 -3.25
CA MET A 128 6.41 -4.85 -2.45
C MET A 128 5.12 -4.44 -1.75
N ASN A 129 4.02 -5.10 -2.11
CA ASN A 129 2.72 -4.98 -1.46
C ASN A 129 2.47 -6.22 -0.60
N LEU A 130 2.36 -6.04 0.73
CA LEU A 130 2.11 -7.10 1.69
C LEU A 130 0.66 -7.10 2.19
N GLY A 131 -0.20 -6.26 1.62
CA GLY A 131 -1.58 -6.07 2.05
C GLY A 131 -1.73 -5.10 3.23
N TYR A 132 -0.86 -5.19 4.24
CA TYR A 132 -0.84 -4.31 5.42
C TYR A 132 0.21 -3.19 5.33
N THR A 133 1.12 -3.28 4.41
CA THR A 133 2.12 -2.24 4.10
C THR A 133 2.55 -2.34 2.65
N ILE A 134 2.89 -1.19 2.08
CA ILE A 134 3.44 -1.06 0.72
C ILE A 134 4.81 -0.42 0.86
N ARG A 135 5.81 -1.07 0.28
CA ARG A 135 7.21 -0.62 0.28
C ARG A 135 7.68 -0.43 -1.16
N GLY A 136 8.23 0.71 -1.46
CA GLY A 136 8.78 1.07 -2.76
C GLY A 136 9.93 2.05 -2.62
N MET A 137 9.79 3.09 -1.78
CA MET A 137 10.80 4.14 -1.61
C MET A 137 12.14 3.59 -1.10
N ASP A 138 12.12 2.78 -0.07
CA ASP A 138 13.31 2.14 0.49
C ASP A 138 13.97 1.16 -0.50
N LEU A 139 13.18 0.44 -1.27
CA LEU A 139 13.66 -0.44 -2.34
C LEU A 139 14.28 0.37 -3.49
N ALA A 140 13.68 1.52 -3.83
CA ALA A 140 14.22 2.42 -4.84
C ALA A 140 15.56 3.03 -4.40
N ILE A 141 15.66 3.48 -3.13
CA ILE A 141 16.90 4.02 -2.55
C ILE A 141 18.00 2.96 -2.57
N GLU A 142 17.75 1.75 -2.06
CA GLU A 142 18.73 0.65 -2.03
C GLU A 142 19.21 0.31 -3.44
N SER A 143 18.28 0.17 -4.39
CA SER A 143 18.65 -0.12 -5.78
C SER A 143 19.48 0.99 -6.41
N GLY A 144 19.19 2.26 -6.08
CA GLY A 144 19.98 3.42 -6.50
C GLY A 144 21.40 3.40 -5.91
N MET A 145 21.54 3.03 -4.64
CA MET A 145 22.83 2.86 -3.99
C MET A 145 23.66 1.75 -4.65
N CYS A 146 23.07 0.58 -4.87
CA CYS A 146 23.71 -0.51 -5.59
C CYS A 146 24.15 -0.07 -7.01
N ALA A 147 23.32 0.69 -7.70
CA ALA A 147 23.65 1.21 -9.02
C ALA A 147 24.84 2.18 -9.00
N ALA A 148 24.84 3.12 -8.05
CA ALA A 148 25.93 4.07 -7.86
C ALA A 148 27.26 3.37 -7.56
N ASP A 149 27.25 2.38 -6.68
CA ASP A 149 28.44 1.59 -6.35
C ASP A 149 28.96 0.82 -7.55
N ALA A 150 28.05 0.19 -8.33
CA ALA A 150 28.43 -0.53 -9.54
C ALA A 150 29.10 0.39 -10.58
N VAL A 151 28.55 1.59 -10.76
CA VAL A 151 29.14 2.61 -11.67
C VAL A 151 30.50 3.07 -11.14
N ASN A 152 30.62 3.36 -9.84
CA ASN A 152 31.89 3.80 -9.24
C ASN A 152 33.00 2.75 -9.39
N VAL A 153 32.69 1.46 -9.21
CA VAL A 153 33.65 0.38 -9.42
C VAL A 153 34.06 0.28 -10.91
N ALA A 154 33.10 0.34 -11.82
CA ALA A 154 33.40 0.27 -13.25
C ALA A 154 34.22 1.46 -13.77
N LEU A 155 34.01 2.66 -13.22
CA LEU A 155 34.80 3.86 -13.50
C LEU A 155 36.25 3.71 -13.03
N ARG A 156 36.46 3.18 -11.81
CA ARG A 156 37.82 2.92 -11.28
C ARG A 156 38.57 1.89 -12.09
N ASP A 157 37.86 0.86 -12.58
CA ASP A 157 38.40 -0.21 -13.40
C ASP A 157 38.54 0.21 -14.89
N GLU A 158 38.17 1.43 -15.25
CA GLU A 158 38.09 1.95 -16.63
C GLU A 158 37.33 1.02 -17.59
N ASN A 159 36.31 0.32 -17.07
CA ASN A 159 35.55 -0.70 -17.82
C ASN A 159 34.04 -0.58 -17.56
N MET A 160 33.39 0.29 -18.32
CA MET A 160 31.96 0.56 -18.21
C MET A 160 31.07 -0.60 -18.69
N ASP A 161 31.60 -1.51 -19.51
CA ASP A 161 30.83 -2.69 -19.98
C ASP A 161 30.47 -3.65 -18.84
N ARG A 162 31.13 -3.54 -17.70
CA ARG A 162 30.88 -4.36 -16.51
C ARG A 162 29.75 -3.84 -15.62
N VAL A 163 29.29 -2.60 -15.80
CA VAL A 163 28.31 -1.94 -14.89
C VAL A 163 27.08 -2.82 -14.66
N ALA A 164 26.45 -3.33 -15.73
CA ALA A 164 25.25 -4.14 -15.61
C ALA A 164 25.49 -5.40 -14.78
N LYS A 165 26.62 -6.11 -15.00
CA LYS A 165 26.96 -7.32 -14.23
C LYS A 165 27.29 -7.01 -12.76
N LEU A 166 27.97 -5.91 -12.49
CA LEU A 166 28.28 -5.46 -11.13
C LEU A 166 26.98 -5.13 -10.37
N TYR A 167 26.09 -4.38 -11.01
CA TYR A 167 24.81 -4.03 -10.45
C TYR A 167 23.93 -5.26 -10.16
N GLU A 168 23.78 -6.17 -11.13
CA GLU A 168 23.02 -7.41 -10.93
C GLU A 168 23.57 -8.26 -9.78
N ARG A 169 24.90 -8.31 -9.61
CA ARG A 169 25.54 -9.00 -8.48
C ARG A 169 25.20 -8.34 -7.15
N GLN A 170 25.33 -7.01 -7.06
CA GLN A 170 25.03 -6.29 -5.82
C GLN A 170 23.57 -6.42 -5.43
N ILE A 171 22.65 -6.28 -6.38
CA ILE A 171 21.21 -6.51 -6.15
C ILE A 171 20.96 -7.95 -5.66
N LYS A 172 21.62 -8.94 -6.24
CA LYS A 172 21.48 -10.35 -5.85
C LYS A 172 21.89 -10.59 -4.39
N ASP A 173 22.91 -9.91 -3.92
CA ASP A 173 23.47 -10.06 -2.58
C ASP A 173 22.77 -9.14 -1.55
N SER A 174 21.99 -8.12 -2.00
CA SER A 174 21.30 -7.16 -1.17
C SER A 174 20.13 -7.76 -0.38
N TRP A 175 19.76 -7.08 0.71
CA TRP A 175 18.54 -7.38 1.47
C TRP A 175 17.28 -7.20 0.60
N LEU A 176 17.29 -6.22 -0.31
CA LEU A 176 16.20 -5.90 -1.22
C LEU A 176 15.73 -7.14 -2.00
N LEU A 177 16.65 -7.83 -2.68
CA LEU A 177 16.25 -9.00 -3.47
C LEU A 177 15.85 -10.19 -2.61
N LYS A 178 16.43 -10.33 -1.42
CA LYS A 178 16.03 -11.35 -0.43
C LYS A 178 14.61 -11.13 0.03
N ASP A 179 14.23 -9.90 0.35
CA ASP A 179 12.85 -9.55 0.74
C ASP A 179 11.88 -9.75 -0.41
N LEU A 180 12.17 -9.23 -1.60
CA LEU A 180 11.32 -9.43 -2.78
C LEU A 180 11.11 -10.92 -3.10
N LYS A 181 12.13 -11.76 -2.95
CA LYS A 181 12.02 -13.21 -3.14
C LYS A 181 11.18 -13.88 -2.06
N ARG A 182 11.33 -13.47 -0.80
CA ARG A 182 10.55 -13.99 0.32
C ARG A 182 9.06 -13.82 0.06
N TYR A 183 8.65 -12.62 -0.34
CA TYR A 183 7.25 -12.26 -0.56
C TYR A 183 6.77 -12.40 -2.01
N LYS A 184 7.49 -13.16 -2.84
CA LYS A 184 7.20 -13.32 -4.29
C LYS A 184 5.80 -13.83 -4.63
N ASN A 185 5.09 -14.42 -3.69
CA ASN A 185 3.74 -14.96 -3.88
C ASN A 185 2.63 -14.00 -3.44
N MET A 186 2.96 -12.96 -2.67
CA MET A 186 1.97 -11.99 -2.16
C MET A 186 1.16 -11.31 -3.26
N PRO A 187 1.75 -10.81 -4.37
CA PRO A 187 0.95 -10.19 -5.43
C PRO A 187 -0.13 -11.13 -5.98
N LYS A 188 0.19 -12.41 -6.20
CA LYS A 188 -0.78 -13.41 -6.64
C LYS A 188 -1.85 -13.68 -5.58
N PHE A 189 -1.46 -13.79 -4.32
CA PHE A 189 -2.39 -14.00 -3.22
C PHE A 189 -3.39 -12.86 -3.14
N LEU A 190 -2.95 -11.62 -3.12
CA LEU A 190 -3.82 -10.43 -3.07
C LEU A 190 -4.76 -10.37 -4.27
N ALA A 191 -4.27 -10.62 -5.48
CA ALA A 191 -5.09 -10.62 -6.70
C ALA A 191 -6.16 -11.71 -6.72
N THR A 192 -5.93 -12.86 -6.06
CA THR A 192 -6.86 -14.00 -6.07
C THR A 192 -7.76 -14.08 -4.83
N HIS A 193 -7.64 -13.17 -3.87
CA HIS A 193 -8.41 -13.14 -2.63
C HIS A 193 -9.11 -11.78 -2.43
N PRO A 194 -10.12 -11.44 -3.26
CA PRO A 194 -10.80 -10.14 -3.22
C PRO A 194 -11.50 -9.86 -1.89
N ARG A 195 -11.81 -10.89 -1.08
CA ARG A 195 -12.37 -10.71 0.27
C ARG A 195 -11.54 -9.83 1.18
N ILE A 196 -10.21 -9.76 0.93
CA ILE A 196 -9.31 -8.88 1.68
C ILE A 196 -9.70 -7.40 1.52
N PHE A 197 -10.27 -7.03 0.37
CA PHE A 197 -10.59 -5.65 0.04
C PHE A 197 -12.07 -5.30 0.22
N ASN A 198 -12.95 -6.27 0.48
CA ASN A 198 -14.39 -6.05 0.66
C ASN A 198 -14.96 -6.72 1.92
N GLU A 199 -15.01 -8.05 1.99
CA GLU A 199 -15.71 -8.77 3.05
C GLU A 199 -14.98 -8.66 4.41
N TYR A 200 -13.66 -8.81 4.43
CA TYR A 200 -12.90 -8.78 5.69
C TYR A 200 -12.85 -7.40 6.36
N PRO A 201 -12.69 -6.26 5.66
CA PRO A 201 -12.86 -4.95 6.27
C PRO A 201 -14.24 -4.75 6.90
N ALA A 202 -15.30 -5.16 6.21
CA ALA A 202 -16.67 -5.11 6.73
C ALA A 202 -16.85 -6.01 7.96
N PHE A 203 -16.33 -7.24 7.91
CA PHE A 203 -16.33 -8.18 9.03
C PHE A 203 -15.65 -7.59 10.27
N VAL A 204 -14.43 -7.07 10.14
CA VAL A 204 -13.68 -6.48 11.26
C VAL A 204 -14.42 -5.27 11.82
N ASN A 205 -14.90 -4.36 10.95
CA ASN A 205 -15.65 -3.18 11.39
C ASN A 205 -16.94 -3.55 12.14
N ASN A 206 -17.69 -4.51 11.62
CA ASN A 206 -18.94 -4.97 12.25
C ASN A 206 -18.66 -5.68 13.59
N LEU A 207 -17.59 -6.48 13.65
CA LEU A 207 -17.18 -7.14 14.89
C LEU A 207 -16.79 -6.12 15.94
N MET A 208 -15.95 -5.12 15.60
CA MET A 208 -15.54 -4.07 16.53
C MET A 208 -16.76 -3.27 17.01
N ARG A 209 -17.68 -2.92 16.12
CA ARG A 209 -18.92 -2.26 16.50
C ARG A 209 -19.73 -3.08 17.49
N ASP A 210 -19.92 -4.38 17.23
CA ASP A 210 -20.69 -5.26 18.12
C ASP A 210 -20.03 -5.41 19.50
N VAL A 211 -18.68 -5.42 19.56
CA VAL A 211 -17.92 -5.55 20.81
C VAL A 211 -18.04 -4.28 21.64
N PHE A 212 -17.88 -3.10 21.03
CA PHE A 212 -17.76 -1.83 21.73
C PHE A 212 -19.06 -1.03 21.86
N THR A 213 -20.17 -1.45 21.21
CA THR A 213 -21.44 -0.77 21.35
C THR A 213 -22.12 -1.19 22.66
N VAL A 214 -22.50 -0.19 23.45
CA VAL A 214 -23.35 -0.32 24.64
C VAL A 214 -24.71 0.34 24.34
N ASN A 215 -25.78 -0.43 24.33
CA ASN A 215 -27.11 -0.01 23.92
C ASN A 215 -28.18 -0.16 25.02
N GLY A 216 -27.76 -0.47 26.25
CA GLY A 216 -28.68 -0.67 27.38
C GLY A 216 -29.22 -2.11 27.51
N ASP A 217 -28.93 -2.98 26.54
CA ASP A 217 -29.27 -4.41 26.66
C ASP A 217 -28.32 -5.15 27.59
N GLY A 218 -28.73 -6.34 28.04
CA GLY A 218 -27.89 -7.22 28.85
C GLY A 218 -26.60 -7.60 28.12
N ALA A 219 -25.54 -7.81 28.89
CA ALA A 219 -24.22 -8.18 28.34
C ALA A 219 -24.26 -9.48 27.55
N VAL A 220 -23.78 -9.46 26.31
CA VAL A 220 -23.63 -10.65 25.47
C VAL A 220 -22.16 -11.09 25.52
N PRO A 221 -21.85 -12.37 25.82
CA PRO A 221 -20.49 -12.88 25.83
C PRO A 221 -19.74 -12.59 24.52
N MET A 222 -18.50 -12.13 24.62
CA MET A 222 -17.69 -11.76 23.45
C MET A 222 -17.60 -12.90 22.43
N MET A 223 -17.39 -14.14 22.89
CA MET A 223 -17.31 -15.31 22.00
C MET A 223 -18.59 -15.49 21.16
N LYS A 224 -19.78 -15.22 21.74
CA LYS A 224 -21.03 -15.29 21.00
C LYS A 224 -21.12 -14.20 19.91
N LYS A 225 -20.61 -12.99 20.18
CA LYS A 225 -20.52 -11.91 19.18
C LYS A 225 -19.57 -12.31 18.05
N ILE A 226 -18.38 -12.84 18.39
CA ILE A 226 -17.38 -13.29 17.41
C ILE A 226 -17.97 -14.41 16.52
N MET A 227 -18.52 -15.47 17.13
CA MET A 227 -19.04 -16.62 16.38
C MET A 227 -20.20 -16.26 15.45
N ARG A 228 -21.04 -15.29 15.84
CA ARG A 228 -22.06 -14.76 14.95
C ARG A 228 -21.45 -14.15 13.68
N ARG A 229 -20.41 -13.31 13.85
CA ARG A 229 -19.74 -12.67 12.70
C ARG A 229 -18.91 -13.65 11.88
N VAL A 230 -18.29 -14.64 12.51
CA VAL A 230 -17.63 -15.75 11.79
C VAL A 230 -18.63 -16.51 10.91
N GLY A 231 -19.90 -16.65 11.35
CA GLY A 231 -20.97 -17.25 10.55
C GLY A 231 -21.27 -16.48 9.25
N ASP A 232 -21.10 -15.14 9.24
CA ASP A 232 -21.35 -14.31 8.06
C ASP A 232 -20.39 -14.64 6.88
N ILE A 233 -19.14 -15.04 7.17
CA ILE A 233 -18.12 -15.41 6.16
C ILE A 233 -17.98 -16.92 6.02
N GLY A 234 -18.15 -17.67 7.10
CA GLY A 234 -17.90 -19.09 7.20
C GLY A 234 -16.50 -19.41 7.75
N LEU A 235 -16.48 -20.25 8.79
CA LEU A 235 -15.24 -20.62 9.49
C LEU A 235 -14.22 -21.28 8.57
N PHE A 236 -14.65 -22.19 7.69
CA PHE A 236 -13.75 -22.87 6.75
C PHE A 236 -13.12 -21.89 5.75
N THR A 237 -13.87 -20.90 5.27
CA THR A 237 -13.39 -19.87 4.37
C THR A 237 -12.29 -19.04 5.06
N LEU A 238 -12.53 -18.59 6.29
CA LEU A 238 -11.57 -17.84 7.09
C LEU A 238 -10.27 -18.63 7.31
N ILE A 239 -10.37 -19.90 7.72
CA ILE A 239 -9.20 -20.76 7.94
C ILE A 239 -8.43 -20.98 6.63
N HIS A 240 -9.13 -21.27 5.54
CA HIS A 240 -8.51 -21.49 4.23
C HIS A 240 -7.77 -20.26 3.71
N ASP A 241 -8.41 -19.08 3.77
CA ASP A 241 -7.79 -17.83 3.30
C ASP A 241 -6.63 -17.42 4.20
N ALA A 242 -6.76 -17.58 5.52
CA ALA A 242 -5.67 -17.35 6.47
C ALA A 242 -4.46 -18.27 6.20
N TRP A 243 -4.71 -19.57 5.98
CA TRP A 243 -3.66 -20.52 5.66
C TRP A 243 -2.93 -20.20 4.35
N LYS A 244 -3.68 -19.81 3.31
CA LYS A 244 -3.08 -19.34 2.06
C LYS A 244 -2.30 -18.05 2.22
N GLY A 245 -2.78 -17.12 3.05
CA GLY A 245 -2.07 -15.90 3.40
C GLY A 245 -0.71 -16.20 4.03
N VAL A 246 -0.70 -17.02 5.08
CA VAL A 246 0.54 -17.43 5.78
C VAL A 246 1.55 -18.12 4.83
N ARG A 247 1.08 -18.93 3.89
CA ARG A 247 1.97 -19.58 2.89
C ARG A 247 2.48 -18.63 1.80
N SER A 248 1.93 -17.44 1.70
CA SER A 248 2.34 -16.43 0.73
C SER A 248 3.36 -15.44 1.31
N LEU A 249 3.50 -15.44 2.64
CA LEU A 249 4.54 -14.75 3.40
C LEU A 249 5.86 -15.54 3.40
#